data_72b8857553471393633ee15be652ea51
#
_entry.id   72b8857553471393633ee15be652ea51
#
_cell.length_a   1.000
_cell.length_b   1.000
_cell.length_c   1.000
_cell.angle_alpha   90.00
_cell.angle_beta   90.00
_cell.angle_gamma   90.00
#
_symmetry.space_group_name_H-M   'P 1'
#
loop_
_entity.id
_entity.type
_entity.pdbx_description
1 polymer ?
#
loop_
_entity_poly.entity_id
_entity_poly.type
_entity_poly.pdbx_seq_one_letter_code
_entity_poly.pdbx_strand_id
1 'polypeptide(L)'
;MIETESAYRPDAISDKGAYGLGQLMAATAHDLGVDRTDIAQNLDGSARYLLAQLESFNDVDLALAAYNAGPHRVVEYGGVPPFTETRDYIARVHRIRARLSGAATQDLTGPTMRDATRPVVVLDLK
;
A
#
# COMPACT_ATOMS: atom_id res chain seq x y z
N MET A 1 1.77 -4.42 0.47
CA MET A 1 0.54 -3.60 0.33
C MET A 1 -0.43 -4.16 -0.71
N ILE A 2 0.01 -4.41 -1.93
CA ILE A 2 -0.90 -4.90 -2.98
C ILE A 2 -1.55 -6.23 -2.61
N GLU A 3 -0.80 -7.16 -2.04
CA GLU A 3 -1.36 -8.43 -1.59
C GLU A 3 -2.46 -8.20 -0.54
N THR A 4 -2.23 -7.28 0.40
CA THR A 4 -3.21 -6.94 1.43
C THR A 4 -4.46 -6.31 0.82
N GLU A 5 -4.28 -5.45 -0.20
CA GLU A 5 -5.41 -4.75 -0.79
C GLU A 5 -6.29 -5.67 -1.66
N SER A 6 -5.69 -6.47 -2.52
CA SER A 6 -6.44 -7.17 -3.55
C SER A 6 -6.11 -8.64 -3.69
N ALA A 7 -5.11 -9.17 -2.96
CA ALA A 7 -4.56 -10.51 -3.17
C ALA A 7 -4.15 -10.70 -4.63
N TYR A 8 -3.56 -9.65 -5.22
CA TYR A 8 -3.09 -9.62 -6.61
C TYR A 8 -4.18 -9.80 -7.66
N ARG A 9 -5.45 -9.49 -7.33
CA ARG A 9 -6.53 -9.56 -8.32
C ARG A 9 -6.77 -8.20 -8.95
N PRO A 10 -6.53 -8.06 -10.27
CA PRO A 10 -6.62 -6.74 -10.92
C PRO A 10 -8.04 -6.19 -11.04
N ASP A 11 -9.05 -7.03 -10.86
CA ASP A 11 -10.44 -6.62 -10.96
C ASP A 11 -11.17 -6.67 -9.61
N ALA A 12 -10.45 -6.78 -8.50
CA ALA A 12 -11.06 -6.82 -7.18
C ALA A 12 -11.80 -5.52 -6.89
N ILE A 13 -13.02 -5.65 -6.36
CA ILE A 13 -13.84 -4.50 -5.97
C ILE A 13 -14.28 -4.69 -4.53
N SER A 14 -14.02 -3.68 -3.68
CA SER A 14 -14.41 -3.77 -2.28
C SER A 14 -15.86 -3.35 -2.09
N ASP A 15 -16.41 -3.62 -0.90
CA ASP A 15 -17.77 -3.21 -0.54
C ASP A 15 -17.96 -1.70 -0.64
N LYS A 16 -16.89 -0.94 -0.47
CA LYS A 16 -16.94 0.52 -0.51
C LYS A 16 -16.63 1.07 -1.90
N GLY A 17 -16.40 0.20 -2.87
CA GLY A 17 -16.16 0.63 -4.25
C GLY A 17 -14.70 0.89 -4.60
N ALA A 18 -13.76 0.47 -3.77
CA ALA A 18 -12.35 0.52 -4.14
C ALA A 18 -12.07 -0.52 -5.22
N TYR A 19 -11.21 -0.20 -6.18
CA TYR A 19 -11.03 -1.03 -7.36
C TYR A 19 -9.57 -1.39 -7.60
N GLY A 20 -9.36 -2.62 -8.02
CA GLY A 20 -8.12 -3.06 -8.63
C GLY A 20 -7.06 -3.48 -7.63
N LEU A 21 -5.83 -3.64 -8.12
CA LEU A 21 -4.73 -4.17 -7.33
C LEU A 21 -4.44 -3.34 -6.09
N GLY A 22 -4.46 -2.02 -6.21
CA GLY A 22 -4.21 -1.12 -5.10
C GLY A 22 -5.45 -0.65 -4.37
N GLN A 23 -6.61 -1.11 -4.80
CA GLN A 23 -7.90 -0.74 -4.19
C GLN A 23 -8.08 0.78 -4.11
N LEU A 24 -8.00 1.43 -5.27
CA LEU A 24 -8.21 2.88 -5.35
C LEU A 24 -9.68 3.23 -5.41
N MET A 25 -10.06 4.23 -4.63
CA MET A 25 -11.40 4.82 -4.75
C MET A 25 -11.46 5.68 -6.01
N ALA A 26 -12.66 5.82 -6.57
CA ALA A 26 -12.84 6.59 -7.80
C ALA A 26 -12.36 8.03 -7.66
N ALA A 27 -12.66 8.68 -6.54
CA ALA A 27 -12.25 10.06 -6.32
C ALA A 27 -10.72 10.18 -6.24
N THR A 28 -10.07 9.24 -5.58
CA THR A 28 -8.60 9.23 -5.48
C THR A 28 -7.97 9.04 -6.86
N ALA A 29 -8.51 8.10 -7.65
CA ALA A 29 -8.02 7.87 -9.01
C ALA A 29 -8.18 9.12 -9.87
N HIS A 30 -9.32 9.79 -9.75
CA HIS A 30 -9.58 11.03 -10.48
C HIS A 30 -8.55 12.11 -10.09
N ASP A 31 -8.29 12.28 -8.79
CA ASP A 31 -7.34 13.28 -8.33
C ASP A 31 -5.92 12.97 -8.80
N LEU A 32 -5.58 11.69 -8.94
CA LEU A 32 -4.27 11.26 -9.42
C LEU A 32 -4.16 11.31 -10.95
N GLY A 33 -5.28 11.49 -11.64
CA GLY A 33 -5.29 11.49 -13.09
C GLY A 33 -5.08 10.13 -13.71
N VAL A 34 -5.53 9.06 -13.04
CA VAL A 34 -5.35 7.69 -13.53
C VAL A 34 -6.69 7.02 -13.78
N ASP A 35 -6.68 6.07 -14.72
CA ASP A 35 -7.79 5.16 -14.94
C ASP A 35 -7.54 3.93 -14.05
N ARG A 36 -8.29 3.81 -12.97
CA ARG A 36 -8.09 2.71 -12.00
C ARG A 36 -8.47 1.35 -12.57
N THR A 37 -9.20 1.30 -13.68
CA THR A 37 -9.55 0.03 -14.31
C THR A 37 -8.44 -0.50 -15.19
N ASP A 38 -7.44 0.32 -15.51
CA ASP A 38 -6.25 -0.10 -16.23
C ASP A 38 -5.21 -0.59 -15.22
N ILE A 39 -4.69 -1.80 -15.41
CA ILE A 39 -3.80 -2.43 -14.43
C ILE A 39 -2.57 -1.57 -14.15
N ALA A 40 -1.89 -1.12 -15.20
CA ALA A 40 -0.68 -0.33 -15.04
C ALA A 40 -0.96 1.01 -14.36
N GLN A 41 -2.05 1.67 -14.73
CA GLN A 41 -2.42 2.94 -14.13
C GLN A 41 -2.87 2.78 -12.68
N ASN A 42 -3.57 1.69 -12.36
CA ASN A 42 -3.96 1.41 -10.99
C ASN A 42 -2.72 1.25 -10.11
N LEU A 43 -1.74 0.47 -10.56
CA LEU A 43 -0.49 0.27 -9.82
C LEU A 43 0.29 1.58 -9.67
N ASP A 44 0.41 2.34 -10.75
CA ASP A 44 1.12 3.62 -10.71
C ASP A 44 0.45 4.60 -9.75
N GLY A 45 -0.86 4.73 -9.85
CA GLY A 45 -1.62 5.60 -8.96
C GLY A 45 -1.52 5.17 -7.51
N SER A 46 -1.58 3.85 -7.25
CA SER A 46 -1.46 3.32 -5.90
C SER A 46 -0.10 3.62 -5.29
N ALA A 47 0.96 3.45 -6.08
CA ALA A 47 2.32 3.74 -5.61
C ALA A 47 2.48 5.23 -5.31
N ARG A 48 1.98 6.09 -6.20
CA ARG A 48 2.06 7.53 -5.98
C ARG A 48 1.24 7.98 -4.77
N TYR A 49 0.07 7.37 -4.58
CA TYR A 49 -0.79 7.69 -3.44
C TYR A 49 -0.11 7.28 -2.12
N LEU A 50 0.46 6.08 -2.07
CA LEU A 50 1.18 5.65 -0.88
C LEU A 50 2.38 6.54 -0.59
N LEU A 51 3.14 6.90 -1.62
CA LEU A 51 4.28 7.79 -1.46
C LEU A 51 3.85 9.14 -0.90
N ALA A 52 2.74 9.69 -1.41
CA ALA A 52 2.21 10.95 -0.90
C ALA A 52 1.88 10.86 0.59
N GLN A 53 1.33 9.72 1.04
CA GLN A 53 1.03 9.53 2.45
C GLN A 53 2.31 9.42 3.28
N LEU A 54 3.33 8.71 2.76
CA LEU A 54 4.62 8.62 3.44
C LEU A 54 5.28 10.00 3.60
N GLU A 55 5.19 10.82 2.57
CA GLU A 55 5.73 12.17 2.61
C GLU A 55 4.96 13.08 3.57
N SER A 56 3.63 12.92 3.60
CA SER A 56 2.78 13.77 4.44
C SER A 56 2.92 13.44 5.92
N PHE A 57 3.01 12.16 6.26
CA PHE A 57 2.98 11.75 7.67
C PHE A 57 4.34 11.34 8.22
N ASN A 58 5.29 11.09 7.34
CA ASN A 58 6.67 10.74 7.70
C ASN A 58 6.76 9.57 8.70
N ASP A 59 5.86 8.61 8.55
CA ASP A 59 5.77 7.43 9.42
C ASP A 59 5.02 6.34 8.64
N VAL A 60 5.55 5.12 8.63
CA VAL A 60 4.99 4.04 7.84
C VAL A 60 3.59 3.67 8.30
N ASP A 61 3.37 3.53 9.61
CA ASP A 61 2.06 3.14 10.13
C ASP A 61 1.01 4.21 9.85
N LEU A 62 1.36 5.48 10.01
CA LEU A 62 0.45 6.57 9.70
C LEU A 62 0.14 6.63 8.21
N ALA A 63 1.15 6.38 7.36
CA ALA A 63 0.94 6.35 5.91
C ALA A 63 0.01 5.20 5.50
N LEU A 64 0.20 4.03 6.09
CA LEU A 64 -0.66 2.88 5.81
C LEU A 64 -2.08 3.13 6.31
N ALA A 65 -2.22 3.73 7.49
CA ALA A 65 -3.52 4.11 8.01
C ALA A 65 -4.21 5.11 7.07
N ALA A 66 -3.46 6.10 6.58
CA ALA A 66 -4.00 7.10 5.66
C ALA A 66 -4.40 6.47 4.33
N TYR A 67 -3.60 5.52 3.84
CA TYR A 67 -3.94 4.80 2.61
C TYR A 67 -5.24 4.02 2.77
N ASN A 68 -5.40 3.32 3.89
CA ASN A 68 -6.56 2.46 4.13
C ASN A 68 -7.80 3.25 4.54
N ALA A 69 -7.66 4.15 5.50
CA ALA A 69 -8.82 4.83 6.11
C ALA A 69 -9.04 6.25 5.58
N GLY A 70 -8.07 6.79 4.86
CA GLY A 70 -8.09 8.17 4.38
C GLY A 70 -7.24 9.08 5.25
N PRO A 71 -6.50 10.01 4.63
CA PRO A 71 -5.62 10.91 5.39
C PRO A 71 -6.38 11.80 6.38
N HIS A 72 -7.62 12.17 6.05
CA HIS A 72 -8.42 12.99 6.95
C HIS A 72 -8.71 12.30 8.28
N ARG A 73 -8.80 10.96 8.27
CA ARG A 73 -9.03 10.19 9.50
C ARG A 73 -7.79 10.20 10.38
N VAL A 74 -6.62 10.11 9.76
CA VAL A 74 -5.35 10.16 10.51
C VAL A 74 -5.21 11.53 11.18
N VAL A 75 -5.54 12.60 10.46
CA VAL A 75 -5.50 13.94 11.02
C VAL A 75 -6.52 14.09 12.14
N GLU A 76 -7.74 13.61 11.91
CA GLU A 76 -8.84 13.71 12.87
C GLU A 76 -8.48 13.05 14.21
N TYR A 77 -7.87 11.86 14.17
CA TYR A 77 -7.53 11.13 15.37
C TYR A 77 -6.13 11.43 15.90
N GLY A 78 -5.37 12.23 15.18
CA GLY A 78 -3.99 12.54 15.60
C GLY A 78 -3.07 11.34 15.60
N GLY A 79 -3.38 10.33 14.78
CA GLY A 79 -2.62 9.08 14.73
C GLY A 79 -3.42 8.01 14.01
N VAL A 80 -3.04 6.76 14.21
CA VAL A 80 -3.77 5.63 13.62
C VAL A 80 -5.19 5.62 14.19
N PRO A 81 -6.22 5.70 13.33
CA PRO A 81 -7.60 5.65 13.82
C PRO A 81 -7.89 4.31 14.50
N PRO A 82 -8.76 4.29 15.52
CA PRO A 82 -9.05 3.05 16.26
C PRO A 82 -10.03 2.13 15.52
N PHE A 83 -9.90 2.02 14.22
CA PHE A 83 -10.74 1.16 13.40
C PHE A 83 -10.10 -0.22 13.33
N THR A 84 -10.88 -1.25 13.63
CA THR A 84 -10.38 -2.63 13.57
C THR A 84 -9.84 -2.95 12.18
N GLU A 85 -10.55 -2.55 11.13
CA GLU A 85 -10.12 -2.78 9.76
C GLU A 85 -8.72 -2.18 9.50
N THR A 86 -8.51 -0.93 9.93
CA THR A 86 -7.23 -0.25 9.70
C THR A 86 -6.10 -0.88 10.48
N ARG A 87 -6.35 -1.23 11.74
CA ARG A 87 -5.33 -1.90 12.56
C ARG A 87 -4.95 -3.26 11.98
N ASP A 88 -5.94 -4.03 11.55
CA ASP A 88 -5.69 -5.34 10.94
C ASP A 88 -4.94 -5.20 9.62
N TYR A 89 -5.26 -4.18 8.84
CA TYR A 89 -4.59 -3.86 7.59
C TYR A 89 -3.09 -3.61 7.83
N ILE A 90 -2.78 -2.73 8.78
CA ILE A 90 -1.39 -2.39 9.12
C ILE A 90 -0.63 -3.64 9.58
N ALA A 91 -1.24 -4.44 10.46
CA ALA A 91 -0.62 -5.65 10.96
C ALA A 91 -0.34 -6.65 9.84
N ARG A 92 -1.28 -6.79 8.90
CA ARG A 92 -1.08 -7.71 7.77
C ARG A 92 0.02 -7.23 6.83
N VAL A 93 0.08 -5.92 6.56
CA VAL A 93 1.14 -5.37 5.72
C VAL A 93 2.51 -5.65 6.36
N HIS A 94 2.63 -5.44 7.67
CA HIS A 94 3.89 -5.70 8.36
C HIS A 94 4.26 -7.18 8.33
N ARG A 95 3.29 -8.08 8.50
CA ARG A 95 3.56 -9.52 8.43
C ARG A 95 4.05 -9.92 7.05
N ILE A 96 3.42 -9.39 6.00
CA ILE A 96 3.81 -9.69 4.62
C ILE A 96 5.21 -9.14 4.34
N ARG A 97 5.49 -7.91 4.77
CA ARG A 97 6.82 -7.32 4.60
C ARG A 97 7.88 -8.14 5.31
N ALA A 98 7.61 -8.59 6.53
CA ALA A 98 8.56 -9.41 7.27
C ALA A 98 8.82 -10.73 6.55
N ARG A 99 7.78 -11.37 6.03
CA ARG A 99 7.91 -12.61 5.27
C ARG A 99 8.76 -12.40 4.01
N LEU A 100 8.48 -11.34 3.26
CA LEU A 100 9.23 -11.05 2.03
C LEU A 100 10.66 -10.62 2.33
N SER A 101 10.88 -9.84 3.38
CA SER A 101 12.23 -9.45 3.79
C SER A 101 13.06 -10.67 4.21
N GLY A 102 12.45 -11.59 4.95
CA GLY A 102 13.13 -12.83 5.32
C GLY A 102 13.51 -13.65 4.11
N ALA A 103 12.60 -13.80 3.15
CA ALA A 103 12.88 -14.52 1.92
C ALA A 103 13.97 -13.82 1.11
N ALA A 104 13.89 -12.49 1.01
CA ALA A 104 14.88 -11.71 0.28
C ALA A 104 16.27 -11.83 0.94
N THR A 105 16.31 -11.83 2.27
CA THR A 105 17.56 -11.97 3.00
C THR A 105 18.20 -13.33 2.71
N GLN A 106 17.39 -14.37 2.65
CA GLN A 106 17.89 -15.70 2.32
C GLN A 106 18.44 -15.75 0.90
N ASP A 107 17.78 -15.08 -0.03
CA ASP A 107 18.23 -15.02 -1.41
C ASP A 107 19.51 -14.23 -1.55
N LEU A 108 19.79 -13.34 -0.63
CA LEU A 108 20.95 -12.47 -0.69
C LEU A 108 22.18 -13.06 0.00
N THR A 109 22.23 -14.35 0.13
CA THR A 109 23.48 -14.96 0.60
C THR A 109 24.62 -14.61 -0.33
N GLY A 110 24.32 -14.31 -1.58
CA GLY A 110 25.30 -13.73 -2.48
C GLY A 110 25.38 -12.24 -2.24
N PRO A 111 26.32 -11.60 -2.82
CA PRO A 111 26.54 -10.20 -2.60
C PRO A 111 25.57 -9.38 -3.32
N THR A 112 24.67 -9.58 -3.75
CA THR A 112 23.98 -8.75 -4.55
C THR A 112 22.95 -8.06 -4.10
N MET A 113 22.48 -7.61 -4.29
CA MET A 113 21.54 -7.04 -4.16
C MET A 113 21.12 -6.33 -3.45
N ARG A 114 21.14 -5.95 -3.20
CA ARG A 114 20.72 -5.32 -2.59
C ARG A 114 20.22 -4.44 -3.08
N ASP A 115 20.15 -4.28 -3.65
CA ASP A 115 19.74 -3.40 -4.15
C ASP A 115 18.62 -3.49 -4.70
N ALA A 116 18.49 -4.17 -5.11
CA ALA A 116 17.37 -4.24 -5.71
C ALA A 116 16.22 -4.31 -4.84
N THR A 117 16.25 -4.50 -4.49
CA THR A 117 15.25 -4.52 -3.82
C THR A 117 14.61 -3.74 -3.29
N ARG A 118 14.93 -3.61 -3.68
CA ARG A 118 14.24 -3.00 -3.23
C ARG A 118 13.34 -2.72 -3.55
N PRO A 119 13.22 -3.01 -3.96
CA PRO A 119 12.14 -2.80 -4.18
C PRO A 119 11.43 -3.03 -4.11
N VAL A 120 11.26 -3.50 -4.42
CA VAL A 120 10.47 -3.56 -4.19
C VAL A 120 10.11 -3.49 -3.61
N VAL A 121 10.27 -3.72 -3.71
CA VAL A 121 9.67 -3.51 -2.97
C VAL A 121 9.27 -3.00 -2.79
N VAL A 122 9.35 -3.22 -3.05
CA VAL A 122 8.65 -2.59 -2.75
C VAL A 122 8.13 -2.42 -2.87
N LEU A 123 7.87 -2.78 -3.23
CA LEU A 123 7.01 -2.52 -3.26
C LEU A 123 6.60 -2.69 -2.96
N ASP A 124 6.55 -3.13 -2.96
CA ASP A 124 5.92 -3.12 -2.42
C ASP A 124 5.76 -2.80 -2.06
N LEU A 125 6.03 -2.86 -2.23
CA LEU A 125 5.61 -2.39 -1.69
C LEU A 125 5.53 -2.22 -1.65
N LYS A 126 5.55 -2.51 -1.92
CA LYS A 126 5.18 -2.24 -1.80
C LYS A 126 5.08 -2.47 -1.62
#